data_dd13a8482c93e9e0e9f4d058df39f3a2
#
_entry.id   dd13a8482c93e9e0e9f4d058df39f3a2
#
_cell.length_a   1.000
_cell.length_b   1.000
_cell.length_c   1.000
_cell.angle_alpha   90.00
_cell.angle_beta   90.00
_cell.angle_gamma   90.00
#
_symmetry.space_group_name_H-M   'P 1'
#
loop_
_entity.id
_entity.type
_entity.pdbx_description
1 polymer ?
#
loop_
_entity_poly.entity_id
_entity_poly.type
_entity_poly.pdbx_seq_one_letter_code
_entity_poly.pdbx_strand_id
1 'polypeptide(L)'
;MTVFGDGSQTRSFCYVDDLIRGLHLLMLSGEHLPVNIGNPRELNLLELAETVLRVTGSASQVVFEALPVDDPQVRQPDITRARQVLGWEPEVELEEGLARILSTTAGERPPVAAPAPAP
;
A
#
# COMPACT_ATOMS: atom_id res chain seq x y z
N MET A 1 -13.07 -5.90 -8.08
CA MET A 1 -11.68 -5.40 -7.87
C MET A 1 -10.85 -5.88 -9.03
N THR A 2 -10.15 -4.98 -9.72
CA THR A 2 -9.34 -5.33 -10.92
C THR A 2 -7.89 -5.57 -10.52
N VAL A 3 -7.31 -6.68 -11.00
CA VAL A 3 -5.89 -7.02 -10.91
C VAL A 3 -5.33 -7.06 -12.34
N PHE A 4 -4.26 -6.32 -12.59
CA PHE A 4 -3.59 -6.34 -13.88
C PHE A 4 -2.58 -7.48 -13.96
N GLY A 5 -2.50 -8.15 -15.11
CA GLY A 5 -1.70 -9.36 -15.30
C GLY A 5 -2.28 -10.55 -14.53
N ASP A 6 -1.40 -11.42 -14.05
CA ASP A 6 -1.74 -12.59 -13.22
C ASP A 6 -1.70 -12.33 -11.72
N GLY A 7 -1.35 -11.09 -11.31
CA GLY A 7 -1.24 -10.69 -9.92
C GLY A 7 0.06 -11.14 -9.22
N SER A 8 1.01 -11.72 -9.94
CA SER A 8 2.29 -12.19 -9.37
C SER A 8 3.28 -11.05 -9.08
N GLN A 9 3.09 -9.87 -9.69
CA GLN A 9 3.93 -8.71 -9.40
C GLN A 9 3.82 -8.31 -7.93
N THR A 10 4.96 -7.92 -7.34
CA THR A 10 5.03 -7.55 -5.93
C THR A 10 5.06 -6.04 -5.74
N ARG A 11 4.48 -5.60 -4.64
CA ARG A 11 4.50 -4.20 -4.19
C ARG A 11 4.72 -4.14 -2.70
N SER A 12 5.30 -3.03 -2.26
CA SER A 12 5.51 -2.72 -0.85
C SER A 12 4.65 -1.54 -0.45
N PHE A 13 3.92 -1.69 0.66
CA PHE A 13 2.99 -0.66 1.16
C PHE A 13 3.45 -0.16 2.51
N CYS A 14 3.58 1.14 2.65
CA CYS A 14 3.93 1.80 3.90
C CYS A 14 2.75 2.64 4.38
N TYR A 15 2.39 2.51 5.65
CA TYR A 15 1.34 3.33 6.24
C TYR A 15 1.79 4.79 6.33
N VAL A 16 0.87 5.72 6.12
CA VAL A 16 1.18 7.14 6.00
C VAL A 16 1.85 7.72 7.24
N ASP A 17 1.45 7.33 8.45
CA ASP A 17 2.05 7.83 9.69
C ASP A 17 3.50 7.38 9.84
N ASP A 18 3.82 6.14 9.43
CA ASP A 18 5.20 5.65 9.39
C ASP A 18 6.05 6.46 8.42
N LEU A 19 5.51 6.74 7.23
CA LEU A 19 6.18 7.56 6.23
C LEU A 19 6.45 8.96 6.75
N ILE A 20 5.44 9.64 7.34
CA ILE A 20 5.58 10.99 7.90
C ILE A 20 6.57 11.00 9.06
N ARG A 21 6.55 9.99 9.94
CA ARG A 21 7.54 9.86 11.02
C ARG A 21 8.97 9.76 10.47
N GLY A 22 9.18 8.98 9.41
CA GLY A 22 10.48 8.87 8.74
C GLY A 22 10.94 10.19 8.13
N LEU A 23 10.05 10.90 7.43
CA LEU A 23 10.36 12.21 6.86
C LEU A 23 10.69 13.25 7.94
N HIS A 24 9.95 13.26 9.05
CA HIS A 24 10.21 14.16 10.18
C HIS A 24 11.58 13.90 10.82
N LEU A 25 11.94 12.63 11.06
CA LEU A 25 13.25 12.26 11.56
C LEU A 25 14.37 12.69 10.60
N LEU A 26 14.18 12.51 9.30
CA LEU A 26 15.14 12.94 8.29
C LEU A 26 15.32 14.46 8.29
N MET A 27 14.25 15.24 8.39
CA MET A 27 14.30 16.70 8.48
C MET A 27 15.10 17.20 9.69
N LEU A 28 15.02 16.50 10.83
CA LEU A 28 15.71 16.85 12.07
C LEU A 28 17.14 16.28 12.13
N SER A 29 17.50 15.38 11.22
CA SER A 29 18.83 14.79 11.17
C SER A 29 19.83 15.72 10.46
N GLY A 30 21.11 15.47 10.66
CA GLY A 30 22.19 16.09 9.86
C GLY A 30 22.49 15.34 8.57
N GLU A 31 21.61 14.44 8.12
CA GLU A 31 21.84 13.61 6.93
C GLU A 31 21.57 14.41 5.66
N HIS A 32 22.52 14.38 4.72
CA HIS A 32 22.44 15.10 3.45
C HIS A 32 22.36 14.19 2.22
N LEU A 33 22.51 12.88 2.41
CA LEU A 33 22.40 11.89 1.35
C LEU A 33 20.98 11.30 1.28
N PRO A 34 20.55 10.79 0.12
CA PRO A 34 19.25 10.17 -0.03
C PRO A 34 19.04 9.02 0.95
N VAL A 35 17.87 8.98 1.58
CA VAL A 35 17.44 7.92 2.49
C VAL A 35 16.09 7.39 2.02
N ASN A 36 16.02 6.09 1.77
CA ASN A 36 14.76 5.43 1.42
C ASN A 36 13.89 5.28 2.68
N ILE A 37 12.66 5.77 2.61
CA ILE A 37 11.62 5.59 3.62
C ILE A 37 10.50 4.77 3.00
N GLY A 38 10.19 3.62 3.54
CA GLY A 38 9.16 2.72 3.02
C GLY A 38 9.13 1.39 3.77
N ASN A 39 8.20 0.51 3.45
CA ASN A 39 8.11 -0.81 4.06
C ASN A 39 8.79 -1.84 3.14
N PRO A 40 9.83 -2.57 3.58
CA PRO A 40 10.50 -3.57 2.76
C PRO A 40 9.70 -4.88 2.59
N ARG A 41 8.58 -5.04 3.30
CA ARG A 41 7.72 -6.22 3.15
C ARG A 41 7.00 -6.19 1.80
N GLU A 42 7.27 -7.15 0.97
CA GLU A 42 6.61 -7.35 -0.31
C GLU A 42 5.35 -8.19 -0.17
N LEU A 43 4.35 -7.87 -0.97
CA LEU A 43 3.12 -8.63 -1.16
C LEU A 43 2.86 -8.73 -2.66
N ASN A 44 2.40 -9.88 -3.14
CA ASN A 44 1.87 -9.95 -4.48
C ASN A 44 0.47 -9.33 -4.54
N LEU A 45 0.00 -8.97 -5.73
CA LEU A 45 -1.27 -8.26 -5.85
C LEU A 45 -2.49 -9.11 -5.49
N LEU A 46 -2.39 -10.44 -5.58
CA LEU A 46 -3.47 -11.33 -5.13
C LEU A 46 -3.58 -11.34 -3.61
N GLU A 47 -2.46 -11.46 -2.89
CA GLU A 47 -2.42 -11.35 -1.43
C GLU A 47 -2.96 -10.00 -0.94
N LEU A 48 -2.62 -8.92 -1.65
CA LEU A 48 -3.18 -7.59 -1.36
C LEU A 48 -4.70 -7.58 -1.55
N ALA A 49 -5.19 -8.07 -2.71
CA ALA A 49 -6.61 -8.10 -3.02
C ALA A 49 -7.40 -8.90 -1.98
N GLU A 50 -6.93 -10.08 -1.60
CA GLU A 50 -7.53 -10.93 -0.57
C GLU A 50 -7.57 -10.22 0.79
N THR A 51 -6.47 -9.57 1.17
CA THR A 51 -6.39 -8.81 2.43
C THR A 51 -7.39 -7.66 2.44
N VAL A 52 -7.49 -6.90 1.36
CA VAL A 52 -8.46 -5.79 1.24
C VAL A 52 -9.88 -6.31 1.33
N LEU A 53 -10.23 -7.37 0.59
CA LEU A 53 -11.58 -7.98 0.63
C LEU A 53 -11.94 -8.46 2.05
N ARG A 54 -11.00 -9.10 2.72
CA ARG A 54 -11.20 -9.61 4.09
C ARG A 54 -11.39 -8.48 5.10
N VAL A 55 -10.52 -7.46 5.07
CA VAL A 55 -10.59 -6.33 6.02
C VAL A 55 -11.84 -5.48 5.80
N THR A 56 -12.26 -5.30 4.54
CA THR A 56 -13.45 -4.51 4.20
C THR A 56 -14.77 -5.27 4.32
N GLY A 57 -14.73 -6.60 4.42
CA GLY A 57 -15.92 -7.45 4.33
C GLY A 57 -16.63 -7.35 2.98
N SER A 58 -15.91 -6.95 1.91
CA SER A 58 -16.49 -6.72 0.58
C SER A 58 -16.80 -8.03 -0.13
N ALA A 59 -17.96 -8.09 -0.78
CA ALA A 59 -18.36 -9.18 -1.66
C ALA A 59 -17.87 -9.02 -3.11
N SER A 60 -17.00 -8.04 -3.39
CA SER A 60 -16.44 -7.80 -4.72
C SER A 60 -15.61 -8.99 -5.19
N GLN A 61 -15.73 -9.31 -6.47
CA GLN A 61 -14.92 -10.35 -7.10
C GLN A 61 -13.63 -9.75 -7.66
N VAL A 62 -12.56 -10.55 -7.66
CA VAL A 62 -11.32 -10.22 -8.37
C VAL A 62 -11.51 -10.56 -9.84
N VAL A 63 -11.22 -9.58 -10.71
CA VAL A 63 -11.20 -9.73 -12.16
C VAL A 63 -9.83 -9.34 -12.71
N PHE A 64 -9.39 -10.00 -13.77
CA PHE A 64 -8.07 -9.79 -14.33
C PHE A 64 -8.16 -9.02 -15.64
N GLU A 65 -7.23 -8.08 -15.83
CA GLU A 65 -7.06 -7.32 -17.06
C GLU A 65 -5.62 -7.40 -17.56
N ALA A 66 -5.38 -7.05 -18.82
CA ALA A 66 -4.04 -7.08 -19.39
C ALA A 66 -3.08 -6.16 -18.63
N LEU A 67 -1.87 -6.66 -18.35
CA LEU A 67 -0.83 -5.87 -17.70
C LEU A 67 -0.44 -4.69 -18.60
N PRO A 68 -0.39 -3.45 -18.07
CA PRO A 68 0.15 -2.31 -18.80
C PRO A 68 1.60 -2.54 -19.20
N VAL A 69 2.00 -1.97 -20.35
CA VAL A 69 3.40 -1.98 -20.79
C VAL A 69 4.23 -1.21 -19.77
N ASP A 70 5.41 -1.74 -19.41
CA ASP A 70 6.37 -1.15 -18.48
C ASP A 70 5.95 -1.16 -16.99
N ASP A 71 5.00 -2.00 -16.57
CA ASP A 71 4.72 -2.18 -15.14
C ASP A 71 5.85 -2.99 -14.47
N PRO A 72 6.56 -2.43 -13.46
CA PRO A 72 7.64 -3.14 -12.78
C PRO A 72 7.12 -4.39 -12.06
N GLN A 73 7.85 -5.51 -12.21
CA GLN A 73 7.50 -6.76 -11.53
C GLN A 73 7.74 -6.68 -10.01
N VAL A 74 8.77 -5.95 -9.58
CA VAL A 74 9.19 -5.83 -8.18
C VAL A 74 9.44 -4.36 -7.84
N ARG A 75 8.92 -3.93 -6.70
CA ARG A 75 9.24 -2.63 -6.08
C ARG A 75 9.37 -2.81 -4.58
N GLN A 76 10.62 -2.93 -4.12
CA GLN A 76 10.96 -3.11 -2.71
C GLN A 76 12.01 -2.06 -2.31
N PRO A 77 11.75 -1.23 -1.29
CA PRO A 77 12.75 -0.29 -0.79
C PRO A 77 13.79 -1.01 0.08
N ASP A 78 15.07 -0.67 -0.11
CA ASP A 78 16.11 -0.96 0.87
C ASP A 78 16.14 0.16 1.91
N ILE A 79 15.76 -0.14 3.16
CA ILE A 79 15.70 0.81 4.27
C ILE A 79 16.87 0.69 5.24
N THR A 80 17.95 0.00 4.85
CA THR A 80 19.13 -0.18 5.71
C THR A 80 19.68 1.16 6.22
N ARG A 81 19.77 2.17 5.35
CA ARG A 81 20.24 3.50 5.73
C ARG A 81 19.29 4.20 6.70
N ALA A 82 17.97 4.10 6.50
CA ALA A 82 16.99 4.67 7.42
C ALA A 82 17.13 4.08 8.83
N ARG A 83 17.34 2.77 8.95
CA ARG A 83 17.60 2.12 10.23
C ARG A 83 18.89 2.62 10.90
N GLN A 84 19.97 2.73 10.11
CA GLN A 84 21.29 3.09 10.64
C GLN A 84 21.39 4.55 11.05
N VAL A 85 20.90 5.50 10.22
CA VAL A 85 21.10 6.92 10.44
C VAL A 85 19.94 7.62 11.15
N LEU A 86 18.71 7.07 11.05
CA LEU A 86 17.51 7.65 11.66
C LEU A 86 16.94 6.79 12.80
N GLY A 87 17.39 5.54 12.96
CA GLY A 87 16.75 4.59 13.85
C GLY A 87 15.29 4.33 13.47
N TRP A 88 14.95 4.46 12.18
CA TRP A 88 13.58 4.37 11.69
C TRP A 88 13.32 3.03 10.99
N GLU A 89 12.16 2.47 11.26
CA GLU A 89 11.55 1.38 10.50
C GLU A 89 10.02 1.49 10.56
N PRO A 90 9.29 0.86 9.61
CA PRO A 90 7.83 0.86 9.65
C PRO A 90 7.33 0.02 10.82
N GLU A 91 6.25 0.47 11.45
CA GLU A 91 5.66 -0.17 12.64
C GLU A 91 4.24 -0.67 12.39
N VAL A 92 3.53 -0.09 11.39
CA VAL A 92 2.13 -0.40 11.12
C VAL A 92 2.03 -1.49 10.05
N GLU A 93 1.43 -2.60 10.41
CA GLU A 93 1.16 -3.69 9.47
C GLU A 93 0.04 -3.33 8.49
N LEU A 94 0.01 -3.99 7.33
CA LEU A 94 -0.94 -3.69 6.25
C LEU A 94 -2.40 -3.75 6.72
N GLU A 95 -2.79 -4.81 7.43
CA GLU A 95 -4.16 -4.99 7.89
C GLU A 95 -4.59 -3.91 8.89
N GLU A 96 -3.70 -3.55 9.80
CA GLU A 96 -3.93 -2.47 10.76
C GLU A 96 -4.07 -1.12 10.03
N GLY A 97 -3.19 -0.83 9.07
CA GLY A 97 -3.27 0.39 8.25
C GLY A 97 -4.57 0.48 7.48
N LEU A 98 -5.00 -0.62 6.85
CA LEU A 98 -6.29 -0.69 6.15
C LEU A 98 -7.47 -0.48 7.10
N ALA A 99 -7.46 -1.09 8.28
CA ALA A 99 -8.52 -0.92 9.27
C ALA A 99 -8.63 0.54 9.75
N ARG A 100 -7.49 1.21 9.97
CA ARG A 100 -7.46 2.63 10.34
C ARG A 100 -8.03 3.52 9.24
N ILE A 101 -7.70 3.27 7.96
CA ILE A 101 -8.26 4.01 6.82
C ILE A 101 -9.78 3.82 6.76
N LEU A 102 -10.26 2.59 6.91
CA LEU A 102 -11.71 2.32 6.91
C LEU A 102 -12.45 3.06 8.01
N SER A 103 -11.88 3.12 9.21
CA SER A 103 -12.51 3.83 10.35
C SER A 103 -12.64 5.33 10.11
N THR A 104 -11.68 5.93 9.39
CA THR A 104 -11.71 7.36 9.04
C THR A 104 -12.63 7.67 7.86
N THR A 105 -12.78 6.76 6.91
CA THR A 105 -13.59 6.95 5.69
C THR A 105 -15.05 6.50 5.85
N ALA A 106 -15.39 5.78 6.91
CA ALA A 106 -16.74 5.27 7.14
C ALA A 106 -17.81 6.39 7.24
N GLY A 107 -17.41 7.66 7.49
CA GLY A 107 -18.29 8.81 7.49
C GLY A 107 -18.48 9.49 6.11
N GLU A 108 -17.67 9.16 5.12
CA GLU A 108 -17.62 9.83 3.81
C GLU A 108 -17.97 8.90 2.63
N ARG A 109 -18.69 7.82 2.86
CA ARG A 109 -19.02 6.89 1.77
C ARG A 109 -19.93 7.57 0.75
N PRO A 110 -19.46 7.95 -0.46
CA PRO A 110 -20.35 8.42 -1.52
C PRO A 110 -21.30 7.27 -1.90
N PRO A 111 -22.56 7.58 -2.26
CA PRO A 111 -23.49 6.54 -2.69
C PRO A 111 -22.89 5.78 -3.88
N VAL A 112 -22.84 4.46 -3.75
CA VAL A 112 -22.43 3.59 -4.86
C VAL A 112 -23.41 3.83 -6.00
N ALA A 113 -22.92 4.39 -7.12
CA ALA A 113 -23.73 4.54 -8.31
C ALA A 113 -24.25 3.15 -8.73
N ALA A 114 -25.57 3.05 -8.90
CA ALA A 114 -26.18 1.83 -9.40
C ALA A 114 -25.57 1.48 -10.77
N PRO A 115 -25.31 0.19 -11.06
CA PRO A 115 -24.82 -0.21 -12.38
C PRO A 115 -25.80 0.26 -13.45
N ALA A 116 -25.28 0.89 -14.51
CA ALA A 116 -26.07 1.27 -15.65
C ALA A 116 -26.78 0.04 -16.21
N PRO A 117 -28.05 0.14 -16.64
CA PRO A 117 -28.74 -0.98 -17.26
C PRO A 117 -27.95 -1.40 -18.52
N ALA A 118 -27.76 -2.72 -18.66
CA ALA A 118 -27.12 -3.30 -19.82
C ALA A 118 -27.93 -2.95 -21.10
N PRO A 119 -27.24 -2.75 -22.24
CA PRO A 119 -27.89 -2.46 -23.52
C PRO A 119 -28.75 -3.62 -24.00
#